data_122281ac805581dc2ead7068843adf25
#
_entry.id   122281ac805581dc2ead7068843adf25
#
_cell.length_a   1.000
_cell.length_b   1.000
_cell.length_c   1.000
_cell.angle_alpha   90.00
_cell.angle_beta   90.00
_cell.angle_gamma   90.00
#
_symmetry.space_group_name_H-M   'P 1'
#
loop_
_entity.id
_entity.type
_entity.pdbx_description
1 polymer ?
#
loop_
_entity_poly.entity_id
_entity_poly.type
_entity_poly.pdbx_seq_one_letter_code
_entity_poly.pdbx_strand_id
1 'polypeptide(L)'
;MASDEQSKEGRASATIAVHGGEHREQPFGAVVSPVYHSSSFGFQTFDELRRYARGELSDAYFYSRYANPTVSEVERKIAELEGGESAVVTSSGSAATFCALAALCESGDEIIACESSYGGTVKILTELLSRFQITARFISIEEIARLPEIRSERTRLFWFESPANPINRLVDLDMAARAARAARVFSIIDSTFATPVLQRPLSFGIDAVMHSATKYFGGHSDLTAGVVVGTEDYIDKVRHMASRVGATLDPAAAYLLGRGLKTLAMRVRASCENSLQLARALTRNKMVARVYYPGLEDDPDYKLARRQMNGFGGGVVAIDLAGGEPEAERFFDALRIVKCAPSLGGVETLVSYPLYSSHVGFSDEQLRAAGVSAATIRFAVGIEDASDIINDVEQALAKTGQTD
;
A
#
# COMPACT_ATOMS: atom_id res chain seq x y z
N MET A 1 14.10 -30.40 -6.12
CA MET A 1 13.48 -29.16 -6.65
C MET A 1 12.12 -29.36 -7.35
N ALA A 2 11.83 -30.47 -8.01
CA ALA A 2 10.54 -30.67 -8.70
C ALA A 2 9.32 -31.02 -7.80
N SER A 3 9.50 -31.32 -6.52
CA SER A 3 8.41 -31.70 -5.59
C SER A 3 7.77 -30.51 -4.83
N ASP A 4 8.39 -29.33 -4.86
CA ASP A 4 7.88 -28.14 -4.13
C ASP A 4 6.93 -27.26 -4.96
N GLU A 5 7.00 -27.32 -6.28
CA GLU A 5 6.14 -26.50 -7.16
C GLU A 5 4.69 -26.99 -7.21
N GLN A 6 4.45 -28.31 -7.16
CA GLN A 6 3.08 -28.88 -7.21
C GLN A 6 2.23 -28.62 -5.95
N SER A 7 2.82 -28.14 -4.84
CA SER A 7 2.10 -27.89 -3.58
C SER A 7 1.60 -26.44 -3.42
N LYS A 8 1.90 -25.53 -4.35
CA LYS A 8 1.61 -24.08 -4.24
C LYS A 8 0.27 -23.67 -4.83
N GLU A 9 -0.27 -24.42 -5.79
CA GLU A 9 -1.55 -24.11 -6.41
C GLU A 9 -2.71 -24.26 -5.42
N GLY A 10 -3.46 -23.17 -5.22
CA GLY A 10 -4.71 -23.18 -4.47
C GLY A 10 -4.64 -22.83 -2.98
N ARG A 11 -3.50 -22.42 -2.43
CA ARG A 11 -3.43 -22.01 -1.02
C ARG A 11 -4.17 -20.70 -0.76
N ALA A 12 -4.95 -20.65 0.34
CA ALA A 12 -5.60 -19.44 0.80
C ALA A 12 -4.58 -18.41 1.33
N SER A 13 -4.89 -17.11 1.21
CA SER A 13 -4.02 -16.00 1.61
C SER A 13 -3.49 -16.13 3.04
N ALA A 14 -4.31 -16.63 4.00
CA ALA A 14 -3.88 -16.83 5.39
C ALA A 14 -2.77 -17.89 5.52
N THR A 15 -2.84 -18.97 4.73
CA THR A 15 -1.80 -20.01 4.69
C THR A 15 -0.53 -19.50 4.02
N ILE A 16 -0.66 -18.74 2.94
CA ILE A 16 0.48 -18.10 2.27
C ILE A 16 1.15 -17.09 3.21
N ALA A 17 0.38 -16.28 3.94
CA ALA A 17 0.90 -15.32 4.91
C ALA A 17 1.80 -15.98 5.97
N VAL A 18 1.47 -17.20 6.41
CA VAL A 18 2.28 -17.96 7.38
C VAL A 18 3.48 -18.65 6.73
N HIS A 19 3.30 -19.34 5.63
CA HIS A 19 4.28 -20.29 5.08
C HIS A 19 4.91 -19.89 3.75
N GLY A 20 4.32 -18.92 3.02
CA GLY A 20 4.81 -18.48 1.72
C GLY A 20 6.25 -17.97 1.79
N GLY A 21 7.02 -18.20 0.74
CA GLY A 21 8.40 -17.75 0.61
C GLY A 21 9.43 -18.43 1.51
N GLU A 22 9.02 -19.13 2.57
CA GLU A 22 9.92 -19.78 3.53
C GLU A 22 10.53 -21.06 2.93
N HIS A 23 11.80 -21.31 3.20
CA HIS A 23 12.41 -22.60 2.93
C HIS A 23 11.88 -23.64 3.93
N ARG A 24 11.51 -24.83 3.44
CA ARG A 24 11.02 -25.90 4.30
C ARG A 24 12.06 -26.40 5.29
N GLU A 25 13.32 -26.44 4.86
CA GLU A 25 14.45 -26.83 5.70
C GLU A 25 15.22 -25.58 6.13
N GLN A 26 15.13 -25.27 7.40
CA GLN A 26 15.89 -24.18 8.01
C GLN A 26 17.18 -24.71 8.66
N PRO A 27 18.24 -23.90 8.72
CA PRO A 27 19.46 -24.28 9.44
C PRO A 27 19.13 -24.74 10.87
N PHE A 28 19.72 -25.89 11.25
CA PHE A 28 19.53 -26.51 12.59
C PHE A 28 18.09 -26.88 12.94
N GLY A 29 17.18 -27.01 11.96
CA GLY A 29 15.76 -27.30 12.19
C GLY A 29 14.98 -26.17 12.85
N ALA A 30 15.43 -24.93 12.70
CA ALA A 30 14.74 -23.77 13.26
C ALA A 30 13.32 -23.63 12.67
N VAL A 31 12.33 -23.33 13.51
CA VAL A 31 10.94 -23.11 13.08
C VAL A 31 10.79 -21.74 12.39
N VAL A 32 11.62 -20.77 12.76
CA VAL A 32 11.63 -19.41 12.19
C VAL A 32 12.95 -19.21 11.47
N SER A 33 12.91 -18.60 10.29
CA SER A 33 14.10 -18.33 9.49
C SER A 33 15.08 -17.42 10.23
N PRO A 34 16.39 -17.75 10.24
CA PRO A 34 17.41 -16.91 10.87
C PRO A 34 17.51 -15.53 10.20
N VAL A 35 17.92 -14.54 10.99
CA VAL A 35 18.21 -13.21 10.46
C VAL A 35 19.68 -13.10 10.05
N TYR A 36 19.94 -12.79 8.79
CA TYR A 36 21.29 -12.65 8.25
C TYR A 36 21.75 -11.19 8.31
N HIS A 37 22.35 -10.79 9.44
CA HIS A 37 22.95 -9.47 9.63
C HIS A 37 24.35 -9.39 9.03
N SER A 38 24.48 -9.74 7.74
CA SER A 38 25.76 -9.66 7.04
C SER A 38 25.67 -8.67 5.88
N SER A 39 26.61 -7.76 5.77
CA SER A 39 26.73 -6.87 4.61
C SER A 39 27.32 -7.59 3.40
N SER A 40 28.18 -8.59 3.61
CA SER A 40 28.93 -9.28 2.56
C SER A 40 28.86 -10.79 2.78
N PHE A 41 28.90 -11.54 1.68
CA PHE A 41 28.91 -13.01 1.68
C PHE A 41 30.14 -13.50 0.93
N GLY A 42 30.82 -14.52 1.48
CA GLY A 42 32.04 -15.09 0.93
C GLY A 42 31.77 -16.28 0.02
N PHE A 43 32.68 -16.53 -0.88
CA PHE A 43 32.74 -17.74 -1.72
C PHE A 43 33.88 -18.64 -1.23
N GLN A 44 33.67 -19.95 -1.27
CA GLN A 44 34.65 -20.91 -0.84
C GLN A 44 35.84 -21.04 -1.82
N THR A 45 35.55 -20.81 -3.12
CA THR A 45 36.53 -20.92 -4.18
C THR A 45 36.46 -19.74 -5.16
N PHE A 46 37.54 -19.46 -5.87
CA PHE A 46 37.57 -18.47 -6.94
C PHE A 46 36.62 -18.88 -8.09
N ASP A 47 36.40 -20.16 -8.30
CA ASP A 47 35.48 -20.65 -9.32
C ASP A 47 34.02 -20.33 -8.97
N GLU A 48 33.60 -20.48 -7.70
CA GLU A 48 32.27 -20.05 -7.25
C GLU A 48 32.08 -18.54 -7.47
N LEU A 49 33.04 -17.69 -7.13
CA LEU A 49 33.00 -16.26 -7.39
C LEU A 49 32.84 -15.97 -8.90
N ARG A 50 33.59 -16.69 -9.75
CA ARG A 50 33.50 -16.54 -11.21
C ARG A 50 32.13 -16.93 -11.74
N ARG A 51 31.58 -18.05 -11.28
CA ARG A 51 30.24 -18.54 -11.65
C ARG A 51 29.16 -17.59 -11.21
N TYR A 52 29.25 -17.05 -9.99
CA TYR A 52 28.35 -15.99 -9.51
C TYR A 52 28.41 -14.77 -10.43
N ALA A 53 29.60 -14.28 -10.76
CA ALA A 53 29.76 -13.10 -11.63
C ALA A 53 29.22 -13.31 -13.06
N ARG A 54 29.06 -14.57 -13.50
CA ARG A 54 28.45 -14.94 -14.78
C ARG A 54 26.94 -15.20 -14.68
N GLY A 55 26.33 -15.08 -13.50
CA GLY A 55 24.90 -15.39 -13.28
C GLY A 55 24.58 -16.88 -13.28
N GLU A 56 25.57 -17.76 -13.10
CA GLU A 56 25.42 -19.21 -13.12
C GLU A 56 25.00 -19.80 -11.75
N LEU A 57 24.91 -18.97 -10.70
CA LEU A 57 24.54 -19.36 -9.35
C LEU A 57 23.31 -18.53 -8.90
N SER A 58 22.12 -19.10 -8.95
CA SER A 58 20.85 -18.44 -8.61
C SER A 58 20.67 -18.20 -7.12
N ASP A 59 21.23 -19.07 -6.27
CA ASP A 59 21.02 -19.06 -4.81
C ASP A 59 22.20 -18.49 -4.01
N ALA A 60 23.10 -17.75 -4.70
CA ALA A 60 24.27 -17.16 -4.08
C ALA A 60 24.04 -15.69 -3.73
N TYR A 61 24.58 -15.29 -2.59
CA TYR A 61 24.58 -13.89 -2.13
C TYR A 61 25.99 -13.33 -2.20
N PHE A 62 26.10 -12.04 -2.46
CA PHE A 62 27.39 -11.33 -2.56
C PHE A 62 27.45 -10.14 -1.60
N TYR A 63 26.45 -9.28 -1.67
CA TYR A 63 26.37 -8.07 -0.86
C TYR A 63 24.90 -7.70 -0.58
N SER A 64 24.56 -7.39 0.66
CA SER A 64 23.17 -7.20 1.11
C SER A 64 22.42 -6.07 0.40
N ARG A 65 23.12 -5.09 -0.18
CA ARG A 65 22.48 -4.07 -1.01
C ARG A 65 21.85 -4.64 -2.30
N TYR A 66 22.39 -5.77 -2.80
CA TYR A 66 21.83 -6.46 -3.97
C TYR A 66 20.79 -7.50 -3.58
N ALA A 67 21.12 -8.34 -2.61
CA ALA A 67 20.24 -9.36 -2.06
C ALA A 67 20.73 -9.83 -0.69
N ASN A 68 19.78 -10.24 0.16
CA ASN A 68 20.05 -10.80 1.49
C ASN A 68 19.06 -11.93 1.75
N PRO A 69 19.45 -13.08 2.35
CA PRO A 69 18.54 -14.21 2.55
C PRO A 69 17.25 -13.86 3.29
N THR A 70 17.33 -13.04 4.33
CA THR A 70 16.15 -12.58 5.11
C THR A 70 15.22 -11.71 4.26
N VAL A 71 15.78 -10.79 3.47
CA VAL A 71 15.03 -9.91 2.58
C VAL A 71 14.37 -10.71 1.46
N SER A 72 15.12 -11.61 0.81
CA SER A 72 14.62 -12.43 -0.31
C SER A 72 13.47 -13.35 0.10
N GLU A 73 13.45 -13.84 1.35
CA GLU A 73 12.35 -14.65 1.87
C GLU A 73 11.05 -13.83 1.95
N VAL A 74 11.14 -12.60 2.45
CA VAL A 74 9.99 -11.69 2.54
C VAL A 74 9.49 -11.29 1.16
N GLU A 75 10.41 -11.04 0.21
CA GLU A 75 10.06 -10.74 -1.19
C GLU A 75 9.27 -11.89 -1.82
N ARG A 76 9.73 -13.14 -1.69
CA ARG A 76 9.01 -14.33 -2.19
C ARG A 76 7.63 -14.48 -1.56
N LYS A 77 7.52 -14.26 -0.24
CA LYS A 77 6.24 -14.31 0.47
C LYS A 77 5.25 -13.29 -0.06
N ILE A 78 5.67 -12.05 -0.27
CA ILE A 78 4.80 -10.99 -0.79
C ILE A 78 4.41 -11.26 -2.25
N ALA A 79 5.34 -11.71 -3.09
CA ALA A 79 5.04 -12.10 -4.46
C ALA A 79 3.95 -13.19 -4.50
N GLU A 80 4.06 -14.24 -3.67
CA GLU A 80 3.05 -15.31 -3.58
C GLU A 80 1.70 -14.78 -3.05
N LEU A 81 1.69 -13.86 -2.08
CA LEU A 81 0.46 -13.24 -1.56
C LEU A 81 -0.29 -12.44 -2.64
N GLU A 82 0.42 -11.66 -3.45
CA GLU A 82 -0.15 -10.88 -4.55
C GLU A 82 -0.44 -11.70 -5.80
N GLY A 83 0.18 -12.87 -5.93
CA GLY A 83 0.11 -13.69 -7.14
C GLY A 83 0.99 -13.16 -8.27
N GLY A 84 2.08 -12.45 -7.94
CA GLY A 84 3.09 -11.99 -8.88
C GLY A 84 4.24 -12.99 -9.05
N GLU A 85 5.02 -12.80 -10.11
CA GLU A 85 6.19 -13.65 -10.39
C GLU A 85 7.35 -13.30 -9.45
N SER A 86 7.54 -12.02 -9.14
CA SER A 86 8.61 -11.52 -8.30
C SER A 86 8.17 -10.29 -7.49
N ALA A 87 8.94 -9.96 -6.46
CA ALA A 87 8.79 -8.74 -5.68
C ALA A 87 10.16 -8.16 -5.29
N VAL A 88 10.19 -6.86 -5.02
CA VAL A 88 11.33 -6.19 -4.41
C VAL A 88 10.86 -5.32 -3.26
N VAL A 89 11.49 -5.48 -2.08
CA VAL A 89 11.23 -4.62 -0.92
C VAL A 89 12.24 -3.50 -0.84
N THR A 90 11.79 -2.35 -0.35
CA THR A 90 12.57 -1.11 -0.23
C THR A 90 12.46 -0.53 1.17
N SER A 91 13.32 0.44 1.49
CA SER A 91 13.39 1.10 2.80
C SER A 91 12.14 1.91 3.19
N SER A 92 11.27 2.23 2.24
CA SER A 92 10.01 2.95 2.48
C SER A 92 9.06 2.85 1.30
N GLY A 93 7.76 3.14 1.51
CA GLY A 93 6.78 3.25 0.43
C GLY A 93 7.18 4.29 -0.63
N SER A 94 7.71 5.44 -0.22
CA SER A 94 8.18 6.47 -1.16
C SER A 94 9.34 5.98 -2.02
N ALA A 95 10.26 5.18 -1.45
CA ALA A 95 11.34 4.56 -2.20
C ALA A 95 10.80 3.53 -3.21
N ALA A 96 9.78 2.73 -2.83
CA ALA A 96 9.11 1.82 -3.75
C ALA A 96 8.44 2.57 -4.91
N THR A 97 7.67 3.63 -4.60
CA THR A 97 7.04 4.49 -5.62
C THR A 97 8.08 5.06 -6.58
N PHE A 98 9.13 5.69 -6.05
CA PHE A 98 10.19 6.27 -6.89
C PHE A 98 10.85 5.22 -7.79
N CYS A 99 11.28 4.09 -7.22
CA CYS A 99 11.96 3.04 -7.98
C CYS A 99 11.04 2.39 -9.02
N ALA A 100 9.75 2.20 -8.70
CA ALA A 100 8.77 1.65 -9.63
C ALA A 100 8.57 2.54 -10.86
N LEU A 101 8.47 3.86 -10.66
CA LEU A 101 8.28 4.84 -11.73
C LEU A 101 9.57 5.03 -12.55
N ALA A 102 10.70 5.27 -11.87
CA ALA A 102 11.98 5.55 -12.50
C ALA A 102 12.59 4.35 -13.24
N ALA A 103 12.16 3.12 -12.91
CA ALA A 103 12.61 1.91 -13.61
C ALA A 103 12.12 1.81 -15.07
N LEU A 104 11.05 2.52 -15.43
CA LEU A 104 10.43 2.49 -16.76
C LEU A 104 10.50 3.80 -17.53
N CYS A 105 10.79 4.91 -16.85
CA CYS A 105 10.75 6.24 -17.46
C CYS A 105 12.16 6.78 -17.70
N GLU A 106 12.32 7.40 -18.85
CA GLU A 106 13.52 8.13 -19.25
C GLU A 106 13.21 9.65 -19.38
N SER A 107 14.26 10.46 -19.55
CA SER A 107 14.09 11.89 -19.79
C SER A 107 13.22 12.16 -21.02
N GLY A 108 12.18 12.97 -20.88
CA GLY A 108 11.20 13.29 -21.91
C GLY A 108 9.93 12.45 -21.85
N ASP A 109 9.86 11.42 -21.04
CA ASP A 109 8.67 10.57 -20.86
C ASP A 109 7.57 11.24 -20.03
N GLU A 110 6.35 10.75 -20.19
CA GLU A 110 5.15 11.19 -19.47
C GLU A 110 4.56 10.04 -18.64
N ILE A 111 4.16 10.38 -17.41
CA ILE A 111 3.37 9.54 -16.53
C ILE A 111 1.96 10.12 -16.44
N ILE A 112 0.92 9.32 -16.67
CA ILE A 112 -0.46 9.69 -16.35
C ILE A 112 -0.76 9.14 -14.95
N ALA A 113 -1.27 10.00 -14.06
CA ALA A 113 -1.60 9.61 -12.68
C ALA A 113 -3.00 10.07 -12.29
N CYS A 114 -3.69 9.32 -11.42
CA CYS A 114 -4.94 9.80 -10.83
C CYS A 114 -4.69 10.92 -9.84
N GLU A 115 -5.55 11.95 -9.88
CA GLU A 115 -5.54 13.10 -8.95
C GLU A 115 -5.68 12.68 -7.49
N SER A 116 -6.43 11.59 -7.23
CA SER A 116 -6.67 11.03 -5.91
C SER A 116 -5.48 10.22 -5.35
N SER A 117 -4.28 10.42 -5.86
CA SER A 117 -3.07 9.75 -5.38
C SER A 117 -2.58 10.35 -4.06
N TYR A 118 -1.91 9.51 -3.24
CA TYR A 118 -1.25 9.95 -2.00
C TYR A 118 -0.34 11.15 -2.21
N GLY A 119 -0.41 12.14 -1.31
CA GLY A 119 0.35 13.40 -1.43
C GLY A 119 1.87 13.22 -1.59
N GLY A 120 2.47 12.18 -0.98
CA GLY A 120 3.87 11.85 -1.19
C GLY A 120 4.16 11.40 -2.63
N THR A 121 3.25 10.65 -3.24
CA THR A 121 3.35 10.25 -4.65
C THR A 121 3.22 11.46 -5.57
N VAL A 122 2.28 12.36 -5.30
CA VAL A 122 2.14 13.62 -6.05
C VAL A 122 3.44 14.41 -6.02
N LYS A 123 4.09 14.55 -4.85
CA LYS A 123 5.38 15.23 -4.73
C LYS A 123 6.52 14.50 -5.45
N ILE A 124 6.55 13.17 -5.44
CA ILE A 124 7.52 12.42 -6.25
C ILE A 124 7.34 12.73 -7.72
N LEU A 125 6.10 12.74 -8.21
CA LEU A 125 5.78 13.02 -9.61
C LEU A 125 6.11 14.47 -10.01
N THR A 126 5.74 15.45 -9.19
CA THR A 126 5.81 16.87 -9.56
C THR A 126 7.13 17.55 -9.20
N GLU A 127 7.76 17.14 -8.08
CA GLU A 127 8.95 17.82 -7.56
C GLU A 127 10.25 17.04 -7.80
N LEU A 128 10.18 15.68 -7.75
CA LEU A 128 11.38 14.86 -7.87
C LEU A 128 11.60 14.40 -9.32
N LEU A 129 10.64 13.75 -9.94
CA LEU A 129 10.77 13.21 -11.30
C LEU A 129 10.85 14.33 -12.36
N SER A 130 10.26 15.49 -12.10
CA SER A 130 10.40 16.67 -12.96
C SER A 130 11.85 17.13 -13.13
N ARG A 131 12.71 16.91 -12.12
CA ARG A 131 14.16 17.20 -12.20
C ARG A 131 14.89 16.31 -13.21
N PHE A 132 14.31 15.14 -13.52
CA PHE A 132 14.81 14.22 -14.54
C PHE A 132 14.08 14.40 -15.89
N GLN A 133 13.34 15.50 -16.05
CA GLN A 133 12.55 15.82 -17.25
C GLN A 133 11.44 14.78 -17.55
N ILE A 134 10.98 14.06 -16.52
CA ILE A 134 9.82 13.19 -16.59
C ILE A 134 8.61 14.03 -16.17
N THR A 135 7.59 14.09 -17.03
CA THR A 135 6.38 14.90 -16.78
C THR A 135 5.25 14.06 -16.22
N ALA A 136 4.42 14.63 -15.34
CA ALA A 136 3.22 14.01 -14.85
C ALA A 136 1.98 14.75 -15.34
N ARG A 137 0.98 14.02 -15.84
CA ARG A 137 -0.36 14.51 -16.15
C ARG A 137 -1.35 13.85 -15.20
N PHE A 138 -2.14 14.66 -14.52
CA PHE A 138 -3.18 14.17 -13.62
C PHE A 138 -4.53 14.08 -14.32
N ILE A 139 -5.27 13.03 -14.01
CA ILE A 139 -6.63 12.77 -14.52
C ILE A 139 -7.54 12.33 -13.36
N SER A 140 -8.84 12.60 -13.51
CA SER A 140 -9.85 12.11 -12.56
C SER A 140 -10.09 10.58 -12.72
N ILE A 141 -10.73 9.96 -11.72
CA ILE A 141 -11.13 8.55 -11.80
C ILE A 141 -12.07 8.29 -12.98
N GLU A 142 -12.95 9.24 -13.25
CA GLU A 142 -13.94 9.21 -14.34
C GLU A 142 -13.30 9.24 -15.73
N GLU A 143 -12.10 9.80 -15.84
CA GLU A 143 -11.35 9.89 -17.10
C GLU A 143 -10.52 8.64 -17.43
N ILE A 144 -10.34 7.71 -16.49
CA ILE A 144 -9.49 6.51 -16.69
C ILE A 144 -9.93 5.73 -17.95
N ALA A 145 -11.23 5.59 -18.20
CA ALA A 145 -11.74 4.89 -19.38
C ALA A 145 -11.29 5.51 -20.70
N ARG A 146 -10.95 6.81 -20.69
CA ARG A 146 -10.48 7.57 -21.84
C ARG A 146 -8.96 7.59 -21.99
N LEU A 147 -8.24 6.82 -21.20
CA LEU A 147 -6.78 6.74 -21.23
C LEU A 147 -6.22 6.54 -22.66
N PRO A 148 -6.83 5.69 -23.55
CA PRO A 148 -6.38 5.56 -24.94
C PRO A 148 -6.44 6.85 -25.76
N GLU A 149 -7.36 7.77 -25.43
CA GLU A 149 -7.55 9.06 -26.09
C GLU A 149 -6.64 10.14 -25.50
N ILE A 150 -6.39 10.07 -24.20
CA ILE A 150 -5.66 11.09 -23.42
C ILE A 150 -4.14 10.92 -23.57
N ARG A 151 -3.65 9.67 -23.71
CA ARG A 151 -2.23 9.39 -23.78
C ARG A 151 -1.54 10.10 -24.94
N SER A 152 -0.27 10.46 -24.76
CA SER A 152 0.64 10.90 -25.80
C SER A 152 1.60 9.77 -26.24
N GLU A 153 2.42 10.03 -27.26
CA GLU A 153 3.50 9.10 -27.64
C GLU A 153 4.58 8.95 -26.56
N ARG A 154 4.69 9.94 -25.66
CA ARG A 154 5.63 9.95 -24.54
C ARG A 154 5.10 9.24 -23.31
N THR A 155 3.80 8.93 -23.25
CA THR A 155 3.20 8.27 -22.08
C THR A 155 3.72 6.84 -21.96
N ARG A 156 4.41 6.52 -20.85
CA ARG A 156 4.98 5.20 -20.56
C ARG A 156 4.15 4.41 -19.57
N LEU A 157 3.63 5.08 -18.57
CA LEU A 157 2.87 4.39 -17.52
C LEU A 157 1.68 5.19 -17.01
N PHE A 158 0.76 4.43 -16.42
CA PHE A 158 -0.41 4.93 -15.72
C PHE A 158 -0.33 4.51 -14.26
N TRP A 159 -0.36 5.50 -13.35
CA TRP A 159 -0.37 5.31 -11.91
C TRP A 159 -1.72 5.66 -11.31
N PHE A 160 -2.22 4.82 -10.40
CA PHE A 160 -3.44 5.11 -9.64
C PHE A 160 -3.40 4.43 -8.27
N GLU A 161 -4.32 4.84 -7.39
CA GLU A 161 -4.49 4.31 -6.04
C GLU A 161 -5.93 3.83 -5.84
N SER A 162 -6.11 2.65 -5.24
CA SER A 162 -7.43 2.13 -4.92
C SER A 162 -7.35 1.13 -3.75
N PRO A 163 -8.10 1.38 -2.63
CA PRO A 163 -8.89 2.58 -2.29
C PRO A 163 -8.02 3.85 -2.15
N ALA A 164 -8.55 5.00 -2.55
CA ALA A 164 -7.83 6.27 -2.55
C ALA A 164 -7.94 6.99 -1.19
N ASN A 165 -6.81 7.54 -0.73
CA ASN A 165 -6.72 8.31 0.51
C ASN A 165 -7.21 9.77 0.30
N PRO A 166 -8.07 10.35 1.18
CA PRO A 166 -8.54 9.80 2.45
C PRO A 166 -9.93 9.18 2.39
N ILE A 167 -10.72 9.45 1.35
CA ILE A 167 -12.17 9.19 1.30
C ILE A 167 -12.53 7.82 0.70
N ASN A 168 -11.55 6.94 0.53
CA ASN A 168 -11.70 5.55 0.09
C ASN A 168 -12.40 5.34 -1.28
N ARG A 169 -12.37 6.32 -2.19
CA ARG A 169 -12.87 6.13 -3.56
C ARG A 169 -12.20 4.94 -4.21
N LEU A 170 -12.98 4.14 -4.90
CA LEU A 170 -12.48 2.95 -5.58
C LEU A 170 -12.33 3.20 -7.08
N VAL A 171 -11.26 2.66 -7.65
CA VAL A 171 -11.10 2.52 -9.10
C VAL A 171 -11.55 1.11 -9.48
N ASP A 172 -12.37 0.99 -10.53
CA ASP A 172 -12.71 -0.29 -11.13
C ASP A 172 -11.46 -0.89 -11.81
N LEU A 173 -10.90 -1.96 -11.20
CA LEU A 173 -9.66 -2.57 -11.64
C LEU A 173 -9.78 -3.19 -13.05
N ASP A 174 -10.93 -3.81 -13.38
CA ASP A 174 -11.17 -4.34 -14.72
C ASP A 174 -11.16 -3.23 -15.77
N MET A 175 -11.81 -2.12 -15.46
CA MET A 175 -11.85 -0.96 -16.36
C MET A 175 -10.46 -0.34 -16.51
N ALA A 176 -9.73 -0.13 -15.43
CA ALA A 176 -8.39 0.44 -15.45
C ALA A 176 -7.40 -0.43 -16.25
N ALA A 177 -7.41 -1.76 -16.03
CA ALA A 177 -6.57 -2.70 -16.76
C ALA A 177 -6.88 -2.70 -18.27
N ARG A 178 -8.18 -2.70 -18.65
CA ARG A 178 -8.57 -2.61 -20.07
C ARG A 178 -8.14 -1.29 -20.70
N ALA A 179 -8.30 -0.18 -20.00
CA ALA A 179 -7.92 1.14 -20.49
C ALA A 179 -6.40 1.24 -20.69
N ALA A 180 -5.60 0.80 -19.72
CA ALA A 180 -4.14 0.78 -19.83
C ALA A 180 -3.65 -0.09 -20.98
N ARG A 181 -4.22 -1.30 -21.13
CA ARG A 181 -3.91 -2.22 -22.23
C ARG A 181 -4.26 -1.61 -23.60
N ALA A 182 -5.44 -1.00 -23.74
CA ALA A 182 -5.87 -0.33 -24.97
C ALA A 182 -4.98 0.87 -25.30
N ALA A 183 -4.53 1.60 -24.28
CA ALA A 183 -3.59 2.70 -24.40
C ALA A 183 -2.14 2.23 -24.64
N ARG A 184 -1.82 0.95 -24.45
CA ARG A 184 -0.46 0.38 -24.49
C ARG A 184 0.49 1.09 -23.51
N VAL A 185 0.02 1.39 -22.33
CA VAL A 185 0.80 1.97 -21.22
C VAL A 185 0.88 0.98 -20.08
N PHE A 186 2.01 0.94 -19.38
CA PHE A 186 2.21 0.08 -18.23
C PHE A 186 1.42 0.61 -17.03
N SER A 187 0.67 -0.24 -16.35
CA SER A 187 -0.21 0.14 -15.24
C SER A 187 0.39 -0.25 -13.90
N ILE A 188 0.46 0.71 -12.98
CA ILE A 188 0.90 0.48 -11.59
C ILE A 188 -0.17 1.00 -10.64
N ILE A 189 -0.57 0.17 -9.68
CA ILE A 189 -1.50 0.56 -8.62
C ILE A 189 -0.78 0.63 -7.27
N ASP A 190 -1.07 1.66 -6.48
CA ASP A 190 -0.86 1.62 -5.04
C ASP A 190 -2.07 0.96 -4.38
N SER A 191 -1.89 -0.26 -3.88
CA SER A 191 -2.94 -1.06 -3.23
C SER A 191 -2.74 -1.14 -1.70
N THR A 192 -2.06 -0.16 -1.12
CA THR A 192 -1.70 -0.13 0.30
C THR A 192 -2.91 -0.30 1.23
N PHE A 193 -4.05 0.35 0.91
CA PHE A 193 -5.25 0.31 1.76
C PHE A 193 -5.99 -1.03 1.69
N ALA A 194 -5.93 -1.72 0.54
CA ALA A 194 -6.64 -2.97 0.35
C ALA A 194 -5.84 -4.19 0.80
N THR A 195 -4.55 -4.24 0.53
CA THR A 195 -3.69 -5.42 0.69
C THR A 195 -4.15 -6.61 -0.18
N PRO A 196 -3.33 -7.66 -0.38
CA PRO A 196 -3.75 -8.87 -1.12
C PRO A 196 -4.83 -9.69 -0.40
N VAL A 197 -5.18 -9.33 0.83
CA VAL A 197 -6.29 -9.96 1.56
C VAL A 197 -7.64 -9.52 1.00
N LEU A 198 -7.76 -8.25 0.61
CA LEU A 198 -9.01 -7.70 0.08
C LEU A 198 -9.05 -7.75 -1.45
N GLN A 199 -7.99 -7.34 -2.14
CA GLN A 199 -7.94 -7.38 -3.60
C GLN A 199 -6.56 -7.78 -4.11
N ARG A 200 -6.50 -8.40 -5.30
CA ARG A 200 -5.27 -8.79 -5.99
C ARG A 200 -5.26 -8.17 -7.39
N PRO A 201 -4.71 -6.98 -7.56
CA PRO A 201 -4.80 -6.24 -8.82
C PRO A 201 -4.20 -6.95 -10.03
N LEU A 202 -3.14 -7.75 -9.85
CA LEU A 202 -2.53 -8.54 -10.92
C LEU A 202 -3.54 -9.50 -11.58
N SER A 203 -4.47 -10.07 -10.79
CA SER A 203 -5.50 -10.97 -11.33
C SER A 203 -6.53 -10.27 -12.22
N PHE A 204 -6.62 -8.94 -12.16
CA PHE A 204 -7.46 -8.12 -13.03
C PHE A 204 -6.70 -7.66 -14.29
N GLY A 205 -5.39 -7.96 -14.38
CA GLY A 205 -4.55 -7.59 -15.51
C GLY A 205 -3.87 -6.23 -15.38
N ILE A 206 -3.74 -5.71 -14.16
CA ILE A 206 -2.81 -4.62 -13.82
C ILE A 206 -1.39 -5.18 -13.86
N ASP A 207 -0.42 -4.40 -14.39
CA ASP A 207 0.93 -4.91 -14.65
C ASP A 207 1.80 -4.98 -13.40
N ALA A 208 1.62 -4.05 -12.44
CA ALA A 208 2.37 -4.07 -11.19
C ALA A 208 1.57 -3.48 -10.02
N VAL A 209 1.90 -3.96 -8.82
CA VAL A 209 1.30 -3.50 -7.56
C VAL A 209 2.39 -2.96 -6.65
N MET A 210 2.14 -1.80 -6.07
CA MET A 210 2.97 -1.19 -5.03
C MET A 210 2.22 -1.18 -3.71
N HIS A 211 2.95 -1.37 -2.60
CA HIS A 211 2.44 -1.13 -1.25
C HIS A 211 3.45 -0.36 -0.42
N SER A 212 2.96 0.56 0.39
CA SER A 212 3.68 0.97 1.59
C SER A 212 3.60 -0.15 2.62
N ALA A 213 4.63 -1.00 2.65
CA ALA A 213 4.68 -2.14 3.57
C ALA A 213 4.79 -1.72 5.05
N THR A 214 5.10 -0.44 5.33
CA THR A 214 4.98 0.24 6.62
C THR A 214 3.59 0.05 7.25
N LYS A 215 2.53 -0.09 6.42
CA LYS A 215 1.13 -0.11 6.80
C LYS A 215 0.70 -1.52 7.24
N TYR A 216 -0.37 -2.05 6.69
CA TYR A 216 -0.92 -3.37 7.05
C TYR A 216 0.09 -4.52 7.01
N PHE A 217 1.08 -4.49 6.11
CA PHE A 217 2.06 -5.57 6.01
C PHE A 217 2.92 -5.67 7.27
N GLY A 218 3.53 -4.55 7.72
CA GLY A 218 4.20 -4.46 9.03
C GLY A 218 3.20 -4.59 10.17
N GLY A 219 2.18 -3.74 10.17
CA GLY A 219 0.98 -3.83 11.00
C GLY A 219 1.16 -3.53 12.48
N HIS A 220 2.34 -3.07 12.92
CA HIS A 220 2.66 -2.84 14.33
C HIS A 220 3.30 -1.47 14.58
N SER A 221 3.28 -0.57 13.59
CA SER A 221 3.80 0.82 13.69
C SER A 221 5.28 0.90 14.11
N ASP A 222 6.07 -0.14 13.83
CA ASP A 222 7.45 -0.33 14.31
C ASP A 222 8.52 -0.39 13.20
N LEU A 223 8.11 -0.28 11.92
CA LEU A 223 9.02 -0.28 10.78
C LEU A 223 8.55 0.63 9.64
N THR A 224 9.48 1.00 8.78
CA THR A 224 9.18 1.58 7.47
C THR A 224 9.67 0.64 6.37
N ALA A 225 8.82 0.38 5.38
CA ALA A 225 9.17 -0.42 4.21
C ALA A 225 8.24 -0.09 3.04
N GLY A 226 8.68 -0.41 1.84
CA GLY A 226 7.85 -0.43 0.63
C GLY A 226 8.05 -1.73 -0.12
N VAL A 227 7.15 -2.04 -1.04
CA VAL A 227 7.29 -3.20 -1.92
C VAL A 227 6.66 -2.93 -3.27
N VAL A 228 7.25 -3.49 -4.31
CA VAL A 228 6.71 -3.55 -5.68
C VAL A 228 6.64 -5.01 -6.09
N VAL A 229 5.51 -5.42 -6.68
CA VAL A 229 5.24 -6.78 -7.15
C VAL A 229 4.82 -6.74 -8.62
N GLY A 230 5.30 -7.68 -9.43
CA GLY A 230 4.97 -7.74 -10.85
C GLY A 230 5.61 -8.94 -11.54
N THR A 231 5.85 -8.80 -12.85
CA THR A 231 6.64 -9.78 -13.62
C THR A 231 8.11 -9.72 -13.22
N GLU A 232 8.84 -10.82 -13.41
CA GLU A 232 10.27 -10.90 -13.09
C GLU A 232 11.07 -9.82 -13.85
N ASP A 233 10.85 -9.67 -15.16
CA ASP A 233 11.52 -8.67 -16.00
C ASP A 233 11.35 -7.23 -15.49
N TYR A 234 10.16 -6.88 -15.02
CA TYR A 234 9.91 -5.56 -14.46
C TYR A 234 10.55 -5.39 -13.09
N ILE A 235 10.39 -6.37 -12.22
CA ILE A 235 10.94 -6.31 -10.85
C ILE A 235 12.45 -6.27 -10.86
N ASP A 236 13.12 -6.91 -11.80
CA ASP A 236 14.58 -6.78 -11.97
C ASP A 236 15.02 -5.35 -12.28
N LYS A 237 14.27 -4.62 -13.12
CA LYS A 237 14.53 -3.19 -13.38
C LYS A 237 14.36 -2.37 -12.11
N VAL A 238 13.28 -2.61 -11.35
CA VAL A 238 13.02 -1.93 -10.06
C VAL A 238 14.12 -2.27 -9.05
N ARG A 239 14.55 -3.54 -8.96
CA ARG A 239 15.65 -4.00 -8.09
C ARG A 239 16.98 -3.32 -8.45
N HIS A 240 17.28 -3.21 -9.73
CA HIS A 240 18.47 -2.49 -10.21
C HIS A 240 18.40 -1.00 -9.78
N MET A 241 17.26 -0.35 -9.95
CA MET A 241 17.07 1.02 -9.52
C MET A 241 17.26 1.15 -8.00
N ALA A 242 16.54 0.33 -7.21
CA ALA A 242 16.60 0.34 -5.75
C ALA A 242 18.04 0.12 -5.22
N SER A 243 18.78 -0.85 -5.80
CA SER A 243 20.15 -1.14 -5.40
C SER A 243 21.13 0.00 -5.71
N ARG A 244 20.93 0.74 -6.82
CA ARG A 244 21.79 1.85 -7.22
C ARG A 244 21.60 3.10 -6.38
N VAL A 245 20.33 3.41 -6.03
CA VAL A 245 20.02 4.56 -5.16
C VAL A 245 20.13 4.23 -3.67
N GLY A 246 20.38 2.96 -3.32
CA GLY A 246 20.51 2.53 -1.93
C GLY A 246 19.17 2.41 -1.18
N ALA A 247 18.06 2.31 -1.89
CA ALA A 247 16.70 2.19 -1.33
C ALA A 247 16.40 0.77 -0.85
N THR A 248 17.35 0.09 -0.23
CA THR A 248 17.25 -1.31 0.20
C THR A 248 16.77 -1.43 1.63
N LEU A 249 16.06 -2.52 1.94
CA LEU A 249 15.55 -2.78 3.28
C LEU A 249 16.60 -3.48 4.14
N ASP A 250 16.73 -3.05 5.40
CA ASP A 250 17.58 -3.70 6.40
C ASP A 250 17.03 -5.08 6.79
N PRO A 251 17.89 -6.10 7.02
CA PRO A 251 17.46 -7.45 7.42
C PRO A 251 16.63 -7.51 8.70
N ALA A 252 16.87 -6.64 9.69
CA ALA A 252 16.03 -6.61 10.90
C ALA A 252 14.62 -6.09 10.60
N ALA A 253 14.51 -5.04 9.78
CA ALA A 253 13.21 -4.55 9.31
C ALA A 253 12.51 -5.60 8.43
N ALA A 254 13.24 -6.32 7.57
CA ALA A 254 12.69 -7.42 6.79
C ALA A 254 12.16 -8.56 7.68
N TYR A 255 12.87 -8.91 8.75
CA TYR A 255 12.37 -9.90 9.73
C TYR A 255 11.08 -9.44 10.40
N LEU A 256 11.01 -8.18 10.87
CA LEU A 256 9.79 -7.61 11.45
C LEU A 256 8.64 -7.60 10.44
N LEU A 257 8.92 -7.25 9.19
CA LEU A 257 7.94 -7.29 8.10
C LEU A 257 7.43 -8.72 7.86
N GLY A 258 8.32 -9.70 7.76
CA GLY A 258 7.98 -11.11 7.62
C GLY A 258 7.12 -11.62 8.78
N ARG A 259 7.44 -11.20 10.02
CA ARG A 259 6.66 -11.51 11.23
C ARG A 259 5.26 -10.86 11.16
N GLY A 260 5.17 -9.59 10.76
CA GLY A 260 3.91 -8.87 10.60
C GLY A 260 2.99 -9.52 9.56
N LEU A 261 3.54 -9.99 8.44
CA LEU A 261 2.80 -10.68 7.39
C LEU A 261 2.10 -11.94 7.88
N LYS A 262 2.66 -12.69 8.84
CA LYS A 262 2.05 -13.94 9.36
C LYS A 262 0.65 -13.74 9.94
N THR A 263 0.34 -12.54 10.42
CA THR A 263 -0.99 -12.19 10.98
C THR A 263 -1.80 -11.25 10.09
N LEU A 264 -1.33 -10.94 8.89
CA LEU A 264 -1.94 -9.96 7.98
C LEU A 264 -3.43 -10.22 7.75
N ALA A 265 -3.80 -11.45 7.39
CA ALA A 265 -5.18 -11.80 7.05
C ALA A 265 -6.14 -11.65 8.25
N MET A 266 -5.67 -11.95 9.45
CA MET A 266 -6.46 -11.80 10.68
C MET A 266 -6.66 -10.32 11.00
N ARG A 267 -5.57 -9.53 10.99
CA ARG A 267 -5.62 -8.10 11.32
C ARG A 267 -6.47 -7.30 10.32
N VAL A 268 -6.31 -7.56 9.04
CA VAL A 268 -7.09 -6.88 7.99
C VAL A 268 -8.59 -7.17 8.14
N ARG A 269 -8.98 -8.43 8.40
CA ARG A 269 -10.39 -8.78 8.61
C ARG A 269 -10.98 -8.11 9.83
N ALA A 270 -10.30 -8.20 10.98
CA ALA A 270 -10.73 -7.54 12.21
C ALA A 270 -10.86 -6.02 12.03
N SER A 271 -9.87 -5.37 11.40
CA SER A 271 -9.93 -3.94 11.07
C SER A 271 -11.13 -3.60 10.17
N CYS A 272 -11.44 -4.42 9.16
CA CYS A 272 -12.62 -4.21 8.30
C CYS A 272 -13.94 -4.37 9.06
N GLU A 273 -14.04 -5.36 9.95
CA GLU A 273 -15.23 -5.60 10.78
C GLU A 273 -15.47 -4.43 11.75
N ASN A 274 -14.40 -3.96 12.40
CA ASN A 274 -14.46 -2.81 13.29
C ASN A 274 -14.82 -1.52 12.51
N SER A 275 -14.24 -1.34 11.31
CA SER A 275 -14.53 -0.20 10.44
C SER A 275 -15.99 -0.14 10.03
N LEU A 276 -16.59 -1.28 9.70
CA LEU A 276 -18.00 -1.34 9.35
C LEU A 276 -18.90 -0.98 10.55
N GLN A 277 -18.57 -1.45 11.75
CA GLN A 277 -19.30 -1.12 12.96
C GLN A 277 -19.19 0.37 13.30
N LEU A 278 -17.97 0.93 13.25
CA LEU A 278 -17.73 2.36 13.45
C LEU A 278 -18.48 3.19 12.41
N ALA A 279 -18.37 2.87 11.12
CA ALA A 279 -19.06 3.60 10.06
C ALA A 279 -20.58 3.63 10.26
N ARG A 280 -21.20 2.50 10.65
CA ARG A 280 -22.62 2.42 10.97
C ARG A 280 -23.03 3.24 12.20
N ALA A 281 -22.20 3.34 13.22
CA ALA A 281 -22.43 4.21 14.35
C ALA A 281 -22.38 5.69 13.93
N LEU A 282 -21.36 6.07 13.14
CA LEU A 282 -21.15 7.43 12.66
C LEU A 282 -22.26 7.93 11.74
N THR A 283 -22.89 7.08 10.91
CA THR A 283 -24.04 7.49 10.08
C THR A 283 -25.27 7.93 10.89
N ARG A 284 -25.36 7.55 12.17
CA ARG A 284 -26.46 7.92 13.07
C ARG A 284 -26.14 9.15 13.92
N ASN A 285 -24.91 9.62 13.91
CA ASN A 285 -24.44 10.72 14.75
C ASN A 285 -24.70 12.07 14.09
N LYS A 286 -25.42 12.97 14.76
CA LYS A 286 -25.81 14.29 14.25
C LYS A 286 -24.62 15.23 14.03
N MET A 287 -23.47 14.96 14.67
CA MET A 287 -22.24 15.74 14.50
C MET A 287 -21.45 15.30 13.27
N VAL A 288 -21.90 14.28 12.55
CA VAL A 288 -21.31 13.77 11.30
C VAL A 288 -22.22 14.12 10.14
N ALA A 289 -21.72 14.96 9.23
CA ALA A 289 -22.45 15.37 8.02
C ALA A 289 -22.41 14.29 6.94
N ARG A 290 -21.29 13.55 6.85
CA ARG A 290 -21.11 12.49 5.85
C ARG A 290 -20.11 11.43 6.35
N VAL A 291 -20.37 10.18 5.97
CA VAL A 291 -19.44 9.06 6.16
C VAL A 291 -19.01 8.54 4.79
N TYR A 292 -17.70 8.33 4.60
CA TYR A 292 -17.10 7.75 3.40
C TYR A 292 -16.57 6.36 3.75
N TYR A 293 -17.28 5.33 3.37
CA TYR A 293 -16.85 3.96 3.62
C TYR A 293 -17.53 2.99 2.63
N PRO A 294 -16.78 2.38 1.71
CA PRO A 294 -17.35 1.54 0.65
C PRO A 294 -17.97 0.23 1.15
N GLY A 295 -17.94 -0.04 2.46
CA GLY A 295 -18.65 -1.13 3.10
C GLY A 295 -20.10 -0.79 3.50
N LEU A 296 -20.55 0.47 3.39
CA LEU A 296 -21.94 0.90 3.63
C LEU A 296 -22.77 0.76 2.33
N GLU A 297 -24.00 0.29 2.43
CA GLU A 297 -24.87 0.03 1.27
C GLU A 297 -25.19 1.30 0.46
N ASP A 298 -25.23 2.45 1.14
CA ASP A 298 -25.50 3.77 0.53
C ASP A 298 -24.23 4.45 -0.05
N ASP A 299 -23.05 3.85 0.14
CA ASP A 299 -21.82 4.38 -0.46
C ASP A 299 -21.81 4.12 -1.97
N PRO A 300 -21.42 5.11 -2.81
CA PRO A 300 -21.41 4.96 -4.27
C PRO A 300 -20.54 3.80 -4.76
N ASP A 301 -19.47 3.49 -4.04
CA ASP A 301 -18.53 2.43 -4.40
C ASP A 301 -18.86 1.07 -3.75
N TYR A 302 -19.99 0.94 -3.02
CA TYR A 302 -20.37 -0.30 -2.32
C TYR A 302 -20.40 -1.53 -3.24
N LYS A 303 -21.07 -1.43 -4.40
CA LYS A 303 -21.16 -2.56 -5.35
C LYS A 303 -19.77 -2.94 -5.89
N LEU A 304 -18.91 -1.97 -6.10
CA LEU A 304 -17.56 -2.19 -6.56
C LEU A 304 -16.70 -2.86 -5.47
N ALA A 305 -16.79 -2.40 -4.23
CA ALA A 305 -16.14 -3.04 -3.07
C ALA A 305 -16.57 -4.50 -2.92
N ARG A 306 -17.87 -4.77 -3.00
CA ARG A 306 -18.40 -6.15 -2.94
C ARG A 306 -17.82 -7.06 -4.03
N ARG A 307 -17.56 -6.53 -5.22
CA ARG A 307 -17.05 -7.29 -6.36
C ARG A 307 -15.54 -7.52 -6.27
N GLN A 308 -14.75 -6.48 -5.98
CA GLN A 308 -13.29 -6.54 -6.11
C GLN A 308 -12.52 -6.62 -4.78
N MET A 309 -13.16 -6.34 -3.64
CA MET A 309 -12.52 -6.35 -2.31
C MET A 309 -13.04 -7.50 -1.42
N ASN A 310 -13.34 -8.65 -1.99
CA ASN A 310 -13.83 -9.83 -1.27
C ASN A 310 -15.03 -9.55 -0.34
N GLY A 311 -15.84 -8.55 -0.67
CA GLY A 311 -17.03 -8.17 0.10
C GLY A 311 -16.77 -7.25 1.29
N PHE A 312 -15.54 -6.78 1.50
CA PHE A 312 -15.16 -5.86 2.57
C PHE A 312 -15.11 -4.41 2.07
N GLY A 313 -15.16 -3.45 3.00
CA GLY A 313 -15.01 -2.01 2.73
C GLY A 313 -13.63 -1.44 3.05
N GLY A 314 -12.72 -2.26 3.58
CA GLY A 314 -11.40 -1.82 4.04
C GLY A 314 -11.35 -1.44 5.52
N GLY A 315 -10.16 -1.08 6.00
CA GLY A 315 -9.88 -0.74 7.40
C GLY A 315 -9.75 0.77 7.66
N VAL A 316 -10.20 1.60 6.72
CA VAL A 316 -10.16 3.07 6.84
C VAL A 316 -11.58 3.62 6.70
N VAL A 317 -11.96 4.55 7.57
CA VAL A 317 -13.23 5.29 7.51
C VAL A 317 -12.92 6.78 7.47
N ALA A 318 -13.51 7.53 6.57
CA ALA A 318 -13.44 8.98 6.60
C ALA A 318 -14.82 9.58 6.87
N ILE A 319 -14.85 10.74 7.50
CA ILE A 319 -16.07 11.51 7.76
C ILE A 319 -15.87 12.98 7.44
N ASP A 320 -16.95 13.66 7.17
CA ASP A 320 -17.02 15.11 7.34
C ASP A 320 -17.84 15.44 8.60
N LEU A 321 -17.29 16.27 9.48
CA LEU A 321 -17.98 16.78 10.65
C LEU A 321 -19.10 17.77 10.23
N ALA A 322 -20.13 17.89 11.06
CA ALA A 322 -21.10 18.95 10.96
C ALA A 322 -20.50 20.24 11.56
N GLY A 323 -19.54 20.84 10.86
CA GLY A 323 -18.79 21.99 11.30
C GLY A 323 -17.50 22.11 10.52
N GLY A 324 -16.49 22.76 11.09
CA GLY A 324 -15.20 22.98 10.46
C GLY A 324 -14.02 22.64 11.37
N GLU A 325 -12.93 23.37 11.21
CA GLU A 325 -11.70 23.15 11.97
C GLU A 325 -11.87 23.32 13.50
N PRO A 326 -12.63 24.28 14.03
CA PRO A 326 -12.84 24.38 15.48
C PRO A 326 -13.56 23.15 16.09
N GLU A 327 -14.49 22.55 15.36
CA GLU A 327 -15.16 21.29 15.75
C GLU A 327 -14.18 20.13 15.69
N ALA A 328 -13.31 20.07 14.66
CA ALA A 328 -12.26 19.08 14.56
C ALA A 328 -11.28 19.17 15.74
N GLU A 329 -10.82 20.37 16.10
CA GLU A 329 -9.93 20.57 17.25
C GLU A 329 -10.55 20.03 18.55
N ARG A 330 -11.79 20.41 18.87
CA ARG A 330 -12.51 19.89 20.06
C ARG A 330 -12.67 18.38 20.03
N PHE A 331 -12.93 17.81 18.86
CA PHE A 331 -13.02 16.37 18.67
C PHE A 331 -11.69 15.67 18.99
N PHE A 332 -10.58 16.14 18.39
CA PHE A 332 -9.26 15.53 18.58
C PHE A 332 -8.81 15.60 20.05
N ASP A 333 -9.03 16.73 20.71
CA ASP A 333 -8.63 16.96 22.12
C ASP A 333 -9.48 16.12 23.11
N ALA A 334 -10.67 15.68 22.71
CA ALA A 334 -11.55 14.87 23.56
C ALA A 334 -11.30 13.38 23.47
N LEU A 335 -10.55 12.90 22.50
CA LEU A 335 -10.22 11.47 22.34
C LEU A 335 -9.38 10.94 23.50
N ARG A 336 -9.61 9.68 23.90
CA ARG A 336 -8.95 9.03 25.05
C ARG A 336 -8.21 7.74 24.68
N ILE A 337 -8.74 6.95 23.73
CA ILE A 337 -8.20 5.69 23.26
C ILE A 337 -7.61 5.88 21.87
N VAL A 338 -8.38 6.46 20.96
CA VAL A 338 -7.97 6.70 19.57
C VAL A 338 -6.88 7.78 19.54
N LYS A 339 -5.76 7.46 18.91
CA LYS A 339 -4.59 8.36 18.91
C LYS A 339 -4.60 9.27 17.68
N CYS A 340 -4.37 10.56 17.90
CA CYS A 340 -4.11 11.51 16.82
C CYS A 340 -2.69 11.28 16.28
N ALA A 341 -2.59 10.60 15.14
CA ALA A 341 -1.30 10.32 14.50
C ALA A 341 -1.45 10.10 13.00
N PRO A 342 -0.40 10.39 12.21
CA PRO A 342 -0.33 9.95 10.82
C PRO A 342 -0.17 8.43 10.75
N SER A 343 -0.36 7.84 9.57
CA SER A 343 -0.25 6.41 9.29
C SER A 343 -1.60 5.69 9.30
N LEU A 344 -1.56 4.38 9.13
CA LEU A 344 -2.71 3.46 9.10
C LEU A 344 -2.24 2.00 9.14
N GLY A 345 -3.17 1.08 9.32
CA GLY A 345 -2.92 -0.36 9.17
C GLY A 345 -2.16 -1.00 10.33
N GLY A 346 -1.97 -0.28 11.45
CA GLY A 346 -1.49 -0.80 12.71
C GLY A 346 -2.56 -1.60 13.45
N VAL A 347 -2.18 -2.14 14.61
CA VAL A 347 -3.11 -2.81 15.54
C VAL A 347 -3.94 -1.80 16.31
N GLU A 348 -3.43 -0.60 16.51
CA GLU A 348 -4.09 0.51 17.17
C GLU A 348 -4.93 1.36 16.20
N THR A 349 -6.04 1.89 16.69
CA THR A 349 -6.86 2.86 15.94
C THR A 349 -6.21 4.24 15.98
N LEU A 350 -5.99 4.80 14.79
CA LEU A 350 -5.44 6.15 14.60
C LEU A 350 -6.47 7.06 13.94
N VAL A 351 -6.44 8.33 14.31
CA VAL A 351 -7.19 9.38 13.63
C VAL A 351 -6.24 10.45 13.10
N SER A 352 -6.50 10.97 11.92
CA SER A 352 -5.71 12.03 11.32
C SER A 352 -6.60 13.09 10.68
N TYR A 353 -6.08 14.31 10.67
CA TYR A 353 -6.68 15.45 9.98
C TYR A 353 -5.95 15.63 8.64
N PRO A 354 -6.57 15.32 7.49
CA PRO A 354 -5.88 15.31 6.20
C PRO A 354 -5.19 16.62 5.85
N LEU A 355 -5.79 17.78 6.18
CA LEU A 355 -5.21 19.09 5.92
C LEU A 355 -3.86 19.31 6.59
N TYR A 356 -3.64 18.71 7.79
CA TYR A 356 -2.40 18.84 8.55
C TYR A 356 -1.54 17.57 8.52
N SER A 357 -1.86 16.62 7.63
CA SER A 357 -1.11 15.38 7.50
C SER A 357 -0.84 15.04 6.03
N SER A 358 -1.68 14.22 5.40
CA SER A 358 -1.42 13.68 4.06
C SER A 358 -1.58 14.68 2.91
N HIS A 359 -2.27 15.82 3.14
CA HIS A 359 -2.57 16.83 2.12
C HIS A 359 -1.98 18.22 2.45
N VAL A 360 -0.99 18.26 3.32
CA VAL A 360 -0.28 19.51 3.64
C VAL A 360 0.33 20.14 2.40
N GLY A 361 -0.03 21.41 2.15
CA GLY A 361 0.48 22.19 1.02
C GLY A 361 -0.26 21.96 -0.31
N PHE A 362 -1.37 21.24 -0.30
CA PHE A 362 -2.24 21.15 -1.46
C PHE A 362 -2.99 22.47 -1.67
N SER A 363 -3.21 22.83 -2.94
CA SER A 363 -4.09 23.93 -3.29
C SER A 363 -5.56 23.57 -3.05
N ASP A 364 -6.45 24.57 -2.97
CA ASP A 364 -7.90 24.35 -2.85
C ASP A 364 -8.45 23.49 -3.98
N GLU A 365 -7.89 23.56 -5.18
CA GLU A 365 -8.28 22.74 -6.32
C GLU A 365 -7.88 21.28 -6.10
N GLN A 366 -6.66 21.03 -5.65
CA GLN A 366 -6.18 19.69 -5.31
C GLN A 366 -6.95 19.07 -4.14
N LEU A 367 -7.30 19.87 -3.12
CA LEU A 367 -8.13 19.42 -2.00
C LEU A 367 -9.53 19.02 -2.47
N ARG A 368 -10.17 19.83 -3.33
CA ARG A 368 -11.48 19.50 -3.91
C ARG A 368 -11.41 18.23 -4.75
N ALA A 369 -10.37 18.06 -5.59
CA ALA A 369 -10.16 16.84 -6.38
C ALA A 369 -9.99 15.59 -5.49
N ALA A 370 -9.30 15.72 -4.36
CA ALA A 370 -9.15 14.66 -3.37
C ALA A 370 -10.41 14.44 -2.49
N GLY A 371 -11.44 15.28 -2.61
CA GLY A 371 -12.64 15.24 -1.76
C GLY A 371 -12.36 15.62 -0.31
N VAL A 372 -11.37 16.48 -0.05
CA VAL A 372 -10.94 16.89 1.30
C VAL A 372 -11.44 18.30 1.59
N SER A 373 -12.01 18.51 2.76
CA SER A 373 -12.45 19.80 3.30
C SER A 373 -11.90 20.04 4.71
N ALA A 374 -12.14 21.24 5.26
CA ALA A 374 -11.85 21.54 6.67
C ALA A 374 -12.69 20.73 7.68
N ALA A 375 -13.69 20.00 7.21
CA ALA A 375 -14.50 19.09 8.04
C ALA A 375 -13.99 17.64 7.99
N THR A 376 -13.07 17.30 7.08
CA THR A 376 -12.69 15.92 6.79
C THR A 376 -11.76 15.34 7.85
N ILE A 377 -12.15 14.22 8.44
CA ILE A 377 -11.36 13.42 9.39
C ILE A 377 -11.23 11.99 8.87
N ARG A 378 -10.05 11.38 9.01
CA ARG A 378 -9.80 10.00 8.60
C ARG A 378 -9.42 9.13 9.79
N PHE A 379 -10.16 8.03 9.99
CA PHE A 379 -9.86 6.95 10.92
C PHE A 379 -9.15 5.82 10.19
N ALA A 380 -8.03 5.37 10.73
CA ALA A 380 -7.41 4.09 10.40
C ALA A 380 -7.74 3.13 11.54
N VAL A 381 -8.70 2.26 11.32
CA VAL A 381 -9.31 1.46 12.39
C VAL A 381 -8.44 0.25 12.70
N GLY A 382 -8.09 0.08 13.96
CA GLY A 382 -7.29 -1.03 14.48
C GLY A 382 -8.13 -2.28 14.80
N ILE A 383 -7.58 -3.10 15.69
CA ILE A 383 -8.15 -4.40 16.06
C ILE A 383 -8.58 -4.46 17.55
N GLU A 384 -8.70 -3.31 18.21
CA GLU A 384 -9.28 -3.17 19.54
C GLU A 384 -10.74 -3.64 19.53
N ASP A 385 -11.36 -3.76 20.70
CA ASP A 385 -12.81 -3.99 20.76
C ASP A 385 -13.57 -2.84 20.09
N ALA A 386 -14.45 -3.17 19.15
CA ALA A 386 -15.20 -2.17 18.37
C ALA A 386 -16.05 -1.24 19.26
N SER A 387 -16.60 -1.75 20.37
CA SER A 387 -17.41 -0.96 21.29
C SER A 387 -16.59 0.12 21.99
N ASP A 388 -15.33 -0.16 22.31
CA ASP A 388 -14.45 0.80 22.97
C ASP A 388 -14.05 1.92 21.99
N ILE A 389 -13.74 1.57 20.74
CA ILE A 389 -13.47 2.56 19.69
C ILE A 389 -14.69 3.46 19.46
N ILE A 390 -15.89 2.86 19.32
CA ILE A 390 -17.15 3.61 19.07
C ILE A 390 -17.46 4.53 20.24
N ASN A 391 -17.37 4.01 21.47
CA ASN A 391 -17.64 4.80 22.67
C ASN A 391 -16.67 6.00 22.80
N ASP A 392 -15.39 5.82 22.48
CA ASP A 392 -14.41 6.91 22.51
C ASP A 392 -14.71 7.97 21.45
N VAL A 393 -15.03 7.55 20.24
CA VAL A 393 -15.38 8.47 19.14
C VAL A 393 -16.67 9.21 19.42
N GLU A 394 -17.73 8.53 19.90
CA GLU A 394 -19.02 9.16 20.21
C GLU A 394 -18.93 10.16 21.38
N GLN A 395 -18.19 9.83 22.44
CA GLN A 395 -17.99 10.79 23.54
C GLN A 395 -17.20 12.02 23.10
N ALA A 396 -16.24 11.86 22.17
CA ALA A 396 -15.46 12.98 21.61
C ALA A 396 -16.37 13.84 20.70
N LEU A 397 -17.18 13.22 19.83
CA LEU A 397 -18.16 13.93 18.99
C LEU A 397 -19.18 14.73 19.83
N ALA A 398 -19.60 14.21 20.98
CA ALA A 398 -20.51 14.93 21.87
C ALA A 398 -19.92 16.24 22.43
N LYS A 399 -18.59 16.39 22.45
CA LYS A 399 -17.90 17.62 22.87
C LYS A 399 -17.86 18.69 21.78
N THR A 400 -17.98 18.32 20.51
CA THR A 400 -17.92 19.27 19.40
C THR A 400 -19.10 20.23 19.36
N GLY A 401 -20.26 19.84 19.89
CA GLY A 401 -21.46 20.67 19.96
C GLY A 401 -21.56 21.58 21.20
N GLN A 402 -20.58 21.55 22.10
CA GLN A 402 -20.55 22.41 23.25
C GLN A 402 -19.83 23.73 22.87
N THR A 403 -20.61 24.83 22.77
CA THR A 403 -20.04 26.20 22.77
C THR A 403 -19.67 26.56 24.21
N ASP A 404 -18.41 26.97 24.44
CA ASP A 404 -17.97 27.55 25.71
C ASP A 404 -18.80 28.78 26.09
#